data_48c1be6ce5a7a70fe9499975d27f51a8
#
_entry.id   48c1be6ce5a7a70fe9499975d27f51a8
#
_cell.length_a   1.000
_cell.length_b   1.000
_cell.length_c   1.000
_cell.angle_alpha   90.00
_cell.angle_beta   90.00
_cell.angle_gamma   90.00
#
_symmetry.space_group_name_H-M   'P 1'
#
loop_
_entity.id
_entity.type
_entity.pdbx_description
1 polymer ?
#
loop_
_entity_poly.entity_id
_entity_poly.type
_entity_poly.pdbx_seq_one_letter_code
_entity_poly.pdbx_strand_id
1 'polypeptide(L)'
;AEVYSAIKQGYVEPVEDKKMITNAISGMLSNLDPHSTYLDADAFKDLQVGTQGEFGGLGIEVGMEDGLVKVISPIEDTPAYRAGVKAGDLIFKLDETPVKGLTLSDAVKKMRGKPKTPIKLSIIRKGETKPIEVTLIREVIKVQSVKSKLVEPGYGWVRVTQFQENTIAEVAKHVSALYKDGNKLNGLVLDLRNDPGGLLHGAVGVSAAFLPPKALVVSTDGRAEDSKRKYLATPEDYLRGSRDDYIRNVPASIKTVPMVVLVNGGSASASEIVAGALQDHKRAVVMGTQSFGKGSVQTILPLNSNAAIKLTTARYFTPSGRSIQAKGIVPDIVVEETPGGASRDRLREALDHGGLAHPGLAGEDRV
;
A
#
# COMPACT_ATOMS: atom_id res chain seq x y z
N ALA A 1 -22.95 -25.08 20.66
CA ALA A 1 -24.03 -24.70 21.57
C ALA A 1 -23.71 -25.03 23.01
N GLU A 2 -23.38 -26.29 23.36
CA GLU A 2 -23.14 -26.73 24.75
C GLU A 2 -21.98 -25.99 25.44
N VAL A 3 -20.81 -25.87 24.82
CA VAL A 3 -19.65 -25.13 25.36
C VAL A 3 -19.99 -23.67 25.63
N TYR A 4 -20.73 -23.03 24.72
CA TYR A 4 -21.18 -21.65 24.90
C TYR A 4 -22.07 -21.50 26.14
N SER A 5 -23.07 -22.40 26.31
CA SER A 5 -23.96 -22.39 27.46
C SER A 5 -23.24 -22.69 28.76
N ALA A 6 -22.31 -23.64 28.76
CA ALA A 6 -21.50 -23.95 29.94
C ALA A 6 -20.63 -22.77 30.39
N ILE A 7 -19.98 -22.06 29.47
CA ILE A 7 -19.21 -20.85 29.79
C ILE A 7 -20.10 -19.76 30.35
N LYS A 8 -21.24 -19.50 29.69
CA LYS A 8 -22.16 -18.44 30.10
C LYS A 8 -22.77 -18.66 31.49
N GLN A 9 -23.00 -19.92 31.85
CA GLN A 9 -23.63 -20.28 33.14
C GLN A 9 -22.62 -20.54 34.24
N GLY A 10 -21.41 -21.01 33.91
CA GLY A 10 -20.46 -21.51 34.89
C GLY A 10 -19.22 -20.62 35.13
N TYR A 11 -18.95 -19.62 34.26
CA TYR A 11 -17.81 -18.74 34.47
C TYR A 11 -18.05 -17.77 35.62
N VAL A 12 -17.00 -17.49 36.37
CA VAL A 12 -17.06 -16.69 37.63
C VAL A 12 -17.54 -15.26 37.43
N GLU A 13 -17.36 -14.67 36.25
CA GLU A 13 -17.78 -13.32 35.89
C GLU A 13 -18.81 -13.34 34.75
N PRO A 14 -19.71 -12.32 34.66
CA PRO A 14 -20.63 -12.20 33.53
C PRO A 14 -19.86 -12.10 32.21
N VAL A 15 -20.23 -12.89 31.21
CA VAL A 15 -19.63 -12.88 29.88
C VAL A 15 -20.61 -12.29 28.87
N GLU A 16 -20.15 -11.30 28.10
CA GLU A 16 -20.95 -10.69 27.04
C GLU A 16 -21.01 -11.64 25.82
N ASP A 17 -22.24 -11.92 25.36
CA ASP A 17 -22.51 -12.78 24.23
C ASP A 17 -21.75 -12.36 22.97
N LYS A 18 -21.78 -11.06 22.65
CA LYS A 18 -21.11 -10.51 21.48
C LYS A 18 -19.59 -10.77 21.52
N LYS A 19 -18.95 -10.53 22.65
CA LYS A 19 -17.51 -10.73 22.85
C LYS A 19 -17.13 -12.21 22.71
N MET A 20 -17.93 -13.09 23.31
CA MET A 20 -17.69 -14.53 23.25
C MET A 20 -17.82 -15.08 21.84
N ILE A 21 -18.83 -14.66 21.09
CA ILE A 21 -19.03 -15.07 19.69
C ILE A 21 -17.88 -14.51 18.82
N THR A 22 -17.52 -13.25 18.98
CA THR A 22 -16.39 -12.62 18.26
C THR A 22 -15.09 -13.37 18.52
N ASN A 23 -14.80 -13.71 19.77
CA ASN A 23 -13.61 -14.47 20.13
C ASN A 23 -13.60 -15.88 19.53
N ALA A 24 -14.76 -16.55 19.50
CA ALA A 24 -14.89 -17.87 18.87
C ALA A 24 -14.64 -17.80 17.35
N ILE A 25 -15.20 -16.81 16.65
CA ILE A 25 -14.97 -16.58 15.22
C ILE A 25 -13.49 -16.27 14.96
N SER A 26 -12.92 -15.36 15.75
CA SER A 26 -11.50 -15.00 15.65
C SER A 26 -10.59 -16.22 15.87
N GLY A 27 -10.91 -17.08 16.86
CA GLY A 27 -10.18 -18.31 17.12
C GLY A 27 -10.26 -19.30 15.94
N MET A 28 -11.41 -19.46 15.31
CA MET A 28 -11.53 -20.30 14.11
C MET A 28 -10.65 -19.79 12.96
N LEU A 29 -10.61 -18.47 12.73
CA LEU A 29 -9.86 -17.88 11.63
C LEU A 29 -8.36 -17.84 11.87
N SER A 30 -7.91 -17.54 13.08
CA SER A 30 -6.48 -17.47 13.43
C SER A 30 -5.77 -18.83 13.33
N ASN A 31 -6.52 -19.94 13.42
CA ASN A 31 -5.97 -21.28 13.23
C ASN A 31 -5.83 -21.69 11.75
N LEU A 32 -6.33 -20.91 10.80
CA LEU A 32 -6.19 -21.21 9.38
C LEU A 32 -4.84 -20.70 8.82
N ASP A 33 -4.55 -19.44 9.07
CA ASP A 33 -3.33 -18.74 8.64
C ASP A 33 -3.22 -17.37 9.31
N PRO A 34 -2.03 -16.70 9.28
CA PRO A 34 -1.84 -15.41 9.95
C PRO A 34 -2.55 -14.22 9.27
N HIS A 35 -3.19 -14.41 8.12
CA HIS A 35 -3.81 -13.35 7.32
C HIS A 35 -5.34 -13.40 7.36
N SER A 36 -5.91 -14.56 7.69
CA SER A 36 -7.37 -14.72 7.84
C SER A 36 -7.82 -14.15 9.17
N THR A 37 -8.80 -13.25 9.15
CA THR A 37 -9.27 -12.57 10.36
C THR A 37 -10.72 -12.12 10.25
N TYR A 38 -11.39 -11.99 11.39
CA TYR A 38 -12.66 -11.33 11.53
C TYR A 38 -12.44 -9.81 11.59
N LEU A 39 -13.23 -9.08 10.83
CA LEU A 39 -13.26 -7.63 10.83
C LEU A 39 -14.59 -7.19 11.42
N ASP A 40 -14.57 -6.58 12.60
CA ASP A 40 -15.74 -5.87 13.13
C ASP A 40 -16.05 -4.64 12.27
N ALA A 41 -17.11 -3.92 12.61
CA ALA A 41 -17.56 -2.78 11.82
C ALA A 41 -16.48 -1.69 11.67
N ASP A 42 -15.69 -1.45 12.72
CA ASP A 42 -14.62 -0.44 12.71
C ASP A 42 -13.46 -0.92 11.85
N ALA A 43 -12.96 -2.14 12.06
CA ALA A 43 -11.86 -2.72 11.28
C ALA A 43 -12.23 -2.89 9.79
N PHE A 44 -13.47 -3.24 9.49
CA PHE A 44 -13.95 -3.33 8.11
C PHE A 44 -14.00 -1.96 7.44
N LYS A 45 -14.46 -0.94 8.15
CA LYS A 45 -14.46 0.44 7.67
C LYS A 45 -13.04 0.97 7.46
N ASP A 46 -12.11 0.70 8.39
CA ASP A 46 -10.71 1.08 8.26
C ASP A 46 -10.05 0.42 7.05
N LEU A 47 -10.36 -0.86 6.78
CA LEU A 47 -9.90 -1.55 5.58
C LEU A 47 -10.45 -0.89 4.30
N GLN A 48 -11.74 -0.56 4.27
CA GLN A 48 -12.35 0.13 3.12
C GLN A 48 -11.68 1.49 2.87
N VAL A 49 -11.49 2.29 3.91
CA VAL A 49 -10.78 3.57 3.83
C VAL A 49 -9.36 3.41 3.29
N GLY A 50 -8.62 2.42 3.81
CA GLY A 50 -7.25 2.14 3.37
C GLY A 50 -7.17 1.74 1.89
N THR A 51 -8.15 0.96 1.39
CA THR A 51 -8.20 0.53 -0.01
C THR A 51 -8.69 1.61 -0.95
N GLN A 52 -9.63 2.45 -0.53
CA GLN A 52 -10.09 3.60 -1.30
C GLN A 52 -9.00 4.66 -1.49
N GLY A 53 -8.07 4.76 -0.53
CA GLY A 53 -7.01 5.77 -0.56
C GLY A 53 -7.49 7.18 -0.22
N GLU A 54 -8.69 7.30 0.36
CA GLU A 54 -9.25 8.56 0.80
C GLU A 54 -10.08 8.39 2.09
N PHE A 55 -10.08 9.39 2.93
CA PHE A 55 -10.85 9.39 4.17
C PHE A 55 -11.27 10.80 4.59
N GLY A 56 -12.37 10.90 5.32
CA GLY A 56 -12.78 12.15 5.93
C GLY A 56 -11.90 12.48 7.13
N GLY A 57 -11.17 13.60 7.08
CA GLY A 57 -10.22 13.96 8.13
C GLY A 57 -9.66 15.36 7.98
N LEU A 58 -8.51 15.60 8.60
CA LEU A 58 -7.88 16.91 8.73
C LEU A 58 -6.62 17.08 7.86
N GLY A 59 -6.04 15.95 7.40
CA GLY A 59 -4.80 15.96 6.63
C GLY A 59 -3.57 16.20 7.50
N ILE A 60 -3.42 15.43 8.58
CA ILE A 60 -2.29 15.51 9.51
C ILE A 60 -1.68 14.11 9.68
N GLU A 61 -0.38 14.04 9.55
CA GLU A 61 0.39 12.90 10.03
C GLU A 61 0.70 13.09 11.50
N VAL A 62 0.41 12.10 12.33
CA VAL A 62 0.49 12.23 13.79
C VAL A 62 1.20 11.04 14.43
N GLY A 63 1.79 11.32 15.61
CA GLY A 63 2.36 10.34 16.52
C GLY A 63 1.94 10.64 17.96
N MET A 64 2.50 9.90 18.92
CA MET A 64 2.34 10.19 20.36
C MET A 64 3.66 10.68 20.94
N GLU A 65 3.58 11.73 21.78
CA GLU A 65 4.69 12.25 22.56
C GLU A 65 4.16 12.71 23.93
N ASP A 66 4.69 12.18 25.01
CA ASP A 66 4.33 12.50 26.41
C ASP A 66 2.82 12.41 26.72
N GLY A 67 2.13 11.44 26.09
CA GLY A 67 0.69 11.24 26.25
C GLY A 67 -0.19 12.24 25.49
N LEU A 68 0.39 13.04 24.60
CA LEU A 68 -0.29 13.98 23.71
C LEU A 68 -0.13 13.52 22.24
N VAL A 69 -1.01 14.00 21.38
CA VAL A 69 -0.88 13.75 19.93
C VAL A 69 0.05 14.80 19.33
N LYS A 70 1.22 14.35 18.85
CA LYS A 70 2.18 15.21 18.16
C LYS A 70 1.90 15.25 16.67
N VAL A 71 1.82 16.44 16.12
CA VAL A 71 1.81 16.65 14.67
C VAL A 71 3.21 16.39 14.12
N ILE A 72 3.36 15.35 13.31
CA ILE A 72 4.60 15.06 12.58
C ILE A 72 4.70 16.00 11.41
N SER A 73 3.64 16.06 10.58
CA SER A 73 3.54 16.97 9.44
C SER A 73 2.08 17.20 9.05
N PRO A 74 1.65 18.44 8.78
CA PRO A 74 0.41 18.67 8.03
C PRO A 74 0.63 18.35 6.57
N ILE A 75 -0.37 17.75 5.92
CA ILE A 75 -0.37 17.44 4.49
C ILE A 75 -0.75 18.72 3.74
N GLU A 76 0.01 19.07 2.70
CA GLU A 76 -0.23 20.25 1.87
C GLU A 76 -1.64 20.24 1.28
N ASP A 77 -2.24 21.42 1.11
CA ASP A 77 -3.61 21.63 0.62
C ASP A 77 -4.76 20.99 1.41
N THR A 78 -4.51 20.61 2.68
CA THR A 78 -5.53 20.05 3.57
C THR A 78 -6.07 21.07 4.59
N PRO A 79 -7.18 20.78 5.27
CA PRO A 79 -7.74 21.69 6.29
C PRO A 79 -6.74 22.11 7.36
N ALA A 80 -5.93 21.19 7.87
CA ALA A 80 -4.95 21.52 8.90
C ALA A 80 -3.82 22.39 8.36
N TYR A 81 -3.33 22.13 7.17
CA TYR A 81 -2.31 22.95 6.52
C TYR A 81 -2.79 24.38 6.31
N ARG A 82 -3.99 24.56 5.72
CA ARG A 82 -4.59 25.89 5.49
C ARG A 82 -4.88 26.64 6.77
N ALA A 83 -5.17 25.96 7.86
CA ALA A 83 -5.40 26.56 9.19
C ALA A 83 -4.11 26.86 9.95
N GLY A 84 -2.93 26.59 9.38
CA GLY A 84 -1.64 26.91 9.98
C GLY A 84 -1.22 25.98 11.11
N VAL A 85 -1.72 24.74 11.13
CA VAL A 85 -1.16 23.66 11.98
C VAL A 85 0.26 23.36 11.50
N LYS A 86 1.20 23.18 12.43
CA LYS A 86 2.64 23.04 12.13
C LYS A 86 3.19 21.72 12.66
N ALA A 87 4.26 21.25 12.03
CA ALA A 87 5.06 20.16 12.59
C ALA A 87 5.56 20.52 13.99
N GLY A 88 5.48 19.56 14.92
CA GLY A 88 5.84 19.75 16.32
C GLY A 88 4.72 20.30 17.21
N ASP A 89 3.56 20.67 16.69
CA ASP A 89 2.39 20.99 17.49
C ASP A 89 1.95 19.80 18.32
N LEU A 90 1.59 20.03 19.59
CA LEU A 90 1.07 19.02 20.50
C LEU A 90 -0.42 19.26 20.72
N ILE A 91 -1.25 18.36 20.24
CA ILE A 91 -2.71 18.41 20.42
C ILE A 91 -3.03 17.75 21.77
N PHE A 92 -3.61 18.50 22.68
CA PHE A 92 -3.95 18.01 24.01
C PHE A 92 -5.46 17.83 24.22
N LYS A 93 -6.30 18.38 23.31
CA LYS A 93 -7.75 18.25 23.37
C LYS A 93 -8.36 18.18 21.97
N LEU A 94 -9.35 17.30 21.78
CA LEU A 94 -10.16 17.14 20.57
C LEU A 94 -11.62 17.38 20.91
N ASP A 95 -12.21 18.47 20.41
CA ASP A 95 -13.46 19.03 20.91
C ASP A 95 -13.38 19.20 22.43
N GLU A 96 -14.31 18.60 23.19
CA GLU A 96 -14.28 18.61 24.65
C GLU A 96 -13.52 17.42 25.27
N THR A 97 -12.93 16.53 24.46
CA THR A 97 -12.25 15.33 24.95
C THR A 97 -10.74 15.56 25.14
N PRO A 98 -10.19 15.44 26.36
CA PRO A 98 -8.75 15.43 26.57
C PRO A 98 -8.10 14.25 25.84
N VAL A 99 -6.92 14.47 25.24
CA VAL A 99 -6.14 13.43 24.53
C VAL A 99 -5.41 12.52 25.51
N LYS A 100 -5.04 13.03 26.67
CA LYS A 100 -4.32 12.27 27.70
C LYS A 100 -5.13 11.02 28.11
N GLY A 101 -4.49 9.85 27.99
CA GLY A 101 -5.12 8.55 28.28
C GLY A 101 -5.78 7.87 27.06
N LEU A 102 -5.84 8.54 25.91
CA LEU A 102 -6.24 7.92 24.66
C LEU A 102 -5.04 7.19 24.01
N THR A 103 -5.32 6.13 23.29
CA THR A 103 -4.34 5.58 22.34
C THR A 103 -4.26 6.46 21.09
N LEU A 104 -3.17 6.34 20.30
CA LEU A 104 -3.06 7.04 19.02
C LEU A 104 -4.24 6.69 18.10
N SER A 105 -4.64 5.41 18.07
CA SER A 105 -5.78 4.93 17.28
C SER A 105 -7.08 5.62 17.69
N ASP A 106 -7.35 5.76 18.98
CA ASP A 106 -8.56 6.42 19.47
C ASP A 106 -8.57 7.91 19.12
N ALA A 107 -7.44 8.58 19.27
CA ALA A 107 -7.29 9.98 18.89
C ALA A 107 -7.50 10.17 17.37
N VAL A 108 -6.91 9.31 16.54
CA VAL A 108 -7.10 9.31 15.07
C VAL A 108 -8.57 9.06 14.71
N LYS A 109 -9.25 8.10 15.36
CA LYS A 109 -10.69 7.86 15.15
C LYS A 109 -11.53 9.11 15.43
N LYS A 110 -11.20 9.87 16.47
CA LYS A 110 -11.89 11.13 16.79
C LYS A 110 -11.57 12.25 15.80
N MET A 111 -10.34 12.34 15.30
CA MET A 111 -9.94 13.32 14.28
C MET A 111 -10.57 13.01 12.92
N ARG A 112 -10.75 11.75 12.56
CA ARG A 112 -11.50 11.33 11.37
C ARG A 112 -13.01 11.57 11.56
N GLY A 113 -13.75 11.62 10.48
CA GLY A 113 -15.21 11.76 10.49
C GLY A 113 -15.75 12.12 9.13
N LYS A 114 -17.06 12.33 9.06
CA LYS A 114 -17.73 12.71 7.79
C LYS A 114 -17.16 14.02 7.27
N PRO A 115 -16.81 14.14 5.98
CA PRO A 115 -16.47 15.41 5.36
C PRO A 115 -17.53 16.48 5.64
N LYS A 116 -17.13 17.73 5.73
CA LYS A 116 -17.95 18.90 6.06
C LYS A 116 -18.42 18.98 7.53
N THR A 117 -17.93 18.11 8.42
CA THR A 117 -18.18 18.25 9.85
C THR A 117 -17.05 18.98 10.56
N PRO A 118 -17.33 19.85 11.55
CA PRO A 118 -16.30 20.55 12.30
C PRO A 118 -15.64 19.66 13.34
N ILE A 119 -14.41 20.01 13.72
CA ILE A 119 -13.71 19.55 14.91
C ILE A 119 -12.84 20.69 15.42
N LYS A 120 -12.76 20.82 16.74
CA LYS A 120 -11.91 21.80 17.43
C LYS A 120 -10.66 21.11 17.97
N LEU A 121 -9.48 21.64 17.64
CA LEU A 121 -8.20 21.20 18.17
C LEU A 121 -7.70 22.24 19.17
N SER A 122 -7.28 21.79 20.35
CA SER A 122 -6.52 22.61 21.31
C SER A 122 -5.06 22.18 21.26
N ILE A 123 -4.19 23.11 20.88
CA ILE A 123 -2.80 22.86 20.51
C ILE A 123 -1.85 23.63 21.44
N ILE A 124 -0.79 22.97 21.88
CA ILE A 124 0.38 23.60 22.49
C ILE A 124 1.46 23.67 21.43
N ARG A 125 2.01 24.86 21.21
CA ARG A 125 3.10 25.12 20.26
C ARG A 125 4.31 25.67 20.97
N LYS A 126 5.48 25.13 20.68
CA LYS A 126 6.74 25.64 21.24
C LYS A 126 6.94 27.11 20.85
N GLY A 127 7.18 27.95 21.84
CA GLY A 127 7.36 29.40 21.68
C GLY A 127 6.08 30.24 21.83
N GLU A 128 4.92 29.61 21.93
CA GLU A 128 3.65 30.31 22.24
C GLU A 128 3.35 30.21 23.72
N THR A 129 2.88 31.31 24.33
CA THR A 129 2.57 31.38 25.75
C THR A 129 1.16 30.91 26.11
N LYS A 130 0.28 30.83 25.10
CA LYS A 130 -1.12 30.40 25.25
C LYS A 130 -1.45 29.25 24.33
N PRO A 131 -2.34 28.34 24.74
CA PRO A 131 -2.87 27.35 23.82
C PRO A 131 -3.53 27.99 22.58
N ILE A 132 -3.37 27.33 21.45
CA ILE A 132 -3.97 27.74 20.18
C ILE A 132 -5.23 26.89 19.96
N GLU A 133 -6.36 27.54 19.78
CA GLU A 133 -7.64 26.91 19.47
C GLU A 133 -7.88 27.01 17.96
N VAL A 134 -8.03 25.88 17.29
CA VAL A 134 -8.24 25.83 15.84
C VAL A 134 -9.47 24.97 15.55
N THR A 135 -10.48 25.57 14.89
CA THR A 135 -11.63 24.82 14.38
C THR A 135 -11.39 24.46 12.94
N LEU A 136 -11.39 23.17 12.63
CA LEU A 136 -11.17 22.62 11.30
C LEU A 136 -12.46 21.99 10.78
N ILE A 137 -12.71 22.14 9.48
CA ILE A 137 -13.76 21.39 8.80
C ILE A 137 -13.12 20.18 8.15
N ARG A 138 -13.61 18.97 8.49
CA ARG A 138 -13.12 17.72 7.87
C ARG A 138 -13.39 17.73 6.37
N GLU A 139 -12.42 17.31 5.61
CA GLU A 139 -12.51 17.15 4.15
C GLU A 139 -12.11 15.73 3.76
N VAL A 140 -12.35 15.38 2.50
CA VAL A 140 -11.82 14.14 1.91
C VAL A 140 -10.32 14.32 1.73
N ILE A 141 -9.54 13.60 2.51
CA ILE A 141 -8.08 13.59 2.42
C ILE A 141 -7.67 12.44 1.51
N LYS A 142 -7.00 12.76 0.40
CA LYS A 142 -6.45 11.76 -0.52
C LYS A 142 -5.03 11.40 -0.10
N VAL A 143 -4.81 10.11 0.08
CA VAL A 143 -3.47 9.59 0.37
C VAL A 143 -2.73 9.46 -0.96
N GLN A 144 -1.63 10.20 -1.11
CA GLN A 144 -0.77 10.07 -2.29
C GLN A 144 0.01 8.77 -2.23
N SER A 145 -0.45 7.76 -2.98
CA SER A 145 0.25 6.47 -3.08
C SER A 145 1.39 6.47 -4.10
N VAL A 146 1.49 7.51 -4.95
CA VAL A 146 2.49 7.60 -6.02
C VAL A 146 3.23 8.94 -5.95
N LYS A 147 4.55 8.90 -6.15
CA LYS A 147 5.42 10.06 -6.28
C LYS A 147 6.34 9.87 -7.46
N SER A 148 6.74 10.97 -8.12
CA SER A 148 7.71 10.90 -9.21
C SER A 148 8.62 12.13 -9.25
N LYS A 149 9.80 11.95 -9.81
CA LYS A 149 10.74 13.03 -10.14
C LYS A 149 11.72 12.59 -11.23
N LEU A 150 12.32 13.52 -11.92
CA LEU A 150 13.57 13.30 -12.63
C LEU A 150 14.71 13.33 -11.62
N VAL A 151 15.49 12.27 -11.54
CA VAL A 151 16.67 12.21 -10.67
C VAL A 151 17.89 12.83 -11.34
N GLU A 152 17.95 12.69 -12.67
CA GLU A 152 18.90 13.33 -13.59
C GLU A 152 18.18 13.55 -14.93
N PRO A 153 18.70 14.40 -15.84
CA PRO A 153 18.14 14.56 -17.17
C PRO A 153 18.01 13.20 -17.90
N GLY A 154 16.78 12.85 -18.30
CA GLY A 154 16.47 11.59 -18.95
C GLY A 154 16.29 10.38 -18.01
N TYR A 155 16.42 10.51 -16.71
CA TYR A 155 16.24 9.42 -15.76
C TYR A 155 15.09 9.71 -14.80
N GLY A 156 14.02 8.94 -14.93
CA GLY A 156 12.81 9.05 -14.12
C GLY A 156 12.85 8.13 -12.89
N TRP A 157 12.21 8.58 -11.82
CA TRP A 157 11.93 7.77 -10.63
C TRP A 157 10.46 7.89 -10.31
N VAL A 158 9.79 6.75 -10.16
CA VAL A 158 8.39 6.63 -9.73
C VAL A 158 8.36 5.72 -8.52
N ARG A 159 7.78 6.18 -7.43
CA ARG A 159 7.58 5.39 -6.22
C ARG A 159 6.11 5.10 -6.02
N VAL A 160 5.78 3.84 -5.76
CA VAL A 160 4.47 3.41 -5.30
C VAL A 160 4.63 2.93 -3.85
N THR A 161 3.82 3.48 -2.95
CA THR A 161 3.87 3.16 -1.51
C THR A 161 2.74 2.27 -1.05
N GLN A 162 1.68 2.15 -1.85
CA GLN A 162 0.53 1.27 -1.60
C GLN A 162 -0.33 1.15 -2.87
N PHE A 163 -1.01 0.02 -3.04
CA PHE A 163 -1.93 -0.20 -4.16
C PHE A 163 -3.38 0.05 -3.73
N GLN A 164 -3.89 1.23 -4.07
CA GLN A 164 -5.24 1.73 -3.78
C GLN A 164 -6.06 1.86 -5.07
N GLU A 165 -7.36 2.20 -4.96
CA GLU A 165 -8.24 2.36 -6.13
C GLU A 165 -7.74 3.38 -7.15
N ASN A 166 -7.10 4.46 -6.69
CA ASN A 166 -6.58 5.53 -7.52
C ASN A 166 -5.14 5.30 -8.02
N THR A 167 -4.44 4.25 -7.57
CA THR A 167 -3.01 4.06 -7.85
C THR A 167 -2.72 3.95 -9.35
N ILE A 168 -3.60 3.30 -10.13
CA ILE A 168 -3.42 3.18 -11.59
C ILE A 168 -3.45 4.57 -12.25
N ALA A 169 -4.44 5.39 -11.89
CA ALA A 169 -4.58 6.75 -12.41
C ALA A 169 -3.39 7.63 -12.01
N GLU A 170 -2.95 7.53 -10.76
CA GLU A 170 -1.79 8.29 -10.27
C GLU A 170 -0.48 7.83 -10.94
N VAL A 171 -0.24 6.53 -11.15
CA VAL A 171 0.93 6.05 -11.90
C VAL A 171 0.90 6.58 -13.33
N ALA A 172 -0.24 6.50 -14.03
CA ALA A 172 -0.37 7.04 -15.38
C ALA A 172 -0.06 8.53 -15.45
N LYS A 173 -0.60 9.32 -14.51
CA LYS A 173 -0.35 10.76 -14.37
C LYS A 173 1.12 11.07 -14.09
N HIS A 174 1.73 10.40 -13.13
CA HIS A 174 3.11 10.60 -12.73
C HIS A 174 4.10 10.19 -13.82
N VAL A 175 3.87 9.06 -14.48
CA VAL A 175 4.67 8.63 -15.64
C VAL A 175 4.55 9.64 -16.77
N SER A 176 3.34 10.09 -17.11
CA SER A 176 3.12 11.07 -18.18
C SER A 176 3.79 12.42 -17.86
N ALA A 177 3.84 12.79 -16.56
CA ALA A 177 4.51 14.03 -16.12
C ALA A 177 6.02 14.01 -16.38
N LEU A 178 6.68 12.85 -16.36
CA LEU A 178 8.11 12.72 -16.65
C LEU A 178 8.44 13.01 -18.13
N TYR A 179 7.45 12.94 -19.02
CA TYR A 179 7.58 13.25 -20.45
C TYR A 179 7.15 14.67 -20.83
N LYS A 180 6.75 15.50 -19.85
CA LYS A 180 6.42 16.91 -20.14
C LYS A 180 7.63 17.67 -20.65
N ASP A 181 7.36 18.78 -21.32
CA ASP A 181 8.37 19.71 -21.85
C ASP A 181 9.35 19.06 -22.85
N GLY A 182 8.89 18.00 -23.55
CA GLY A 182 9.69 17.29 -24.56
C GLY A 182 10.77 16.38 -23.99
N ASN A 183 10.75 16.10 -22.69
CA ASN A 183 11.67 15.18 -22.05
C ASN A 183 11.58 13.77 -22.66
N LYS A 184 12.74 13.18 -22.90
CA LYS A 184 12.87 11.76 -23.27
C LYS A 184 13.51 11.00 -22.11
N LEU A 185 12.94 9.86 -21.77
CA LEU A 185 13.53 9.00 -20.74
C LEU A 185 14.55 8.04 -21.37
N ASN A 186 15.74 7.99 -20.80
CA ASN A 186 16.78 7.01 -21.06
C ASN A 186 16.71 5.83 -20.08
N GLY A 187 16.06 6.04 -18.92
CA GLY A 187 15.86 5.03 -17.90
C GLY A 187 14.78 5.40 -16.91
N LEU A 188 14.18 4.39 -16.29
CA LEU A 188 13.15 4.53 -15.26
C LEU A 188 13.45 3.63 -14.06
N VAL A 189 13.33 4.19 -12.87
CA VAL A 189 13.31 3.44 -11.61
C VAL A 189 11.89 3.38 -11.09
N LEU A 190 11.34 2.18 -10.91
CA LEU A 190 10.11 1.93 -10.16
C LEU A 190 10.46 1.47 -8.75
N ASP A 191 10.19 2.30 -7.76
CA ASP A 191 10.52 2.04 -6.36
C ASP A 191 9.30 1.48 -5.62
N LEU A 192 9.37 0.21 -5.26
CA LEU A 192 8.36 -0.54 -4.50
C LEU A 192 8.86 -0.90 -3.09
N ARG A 193 9.94 -0.31 -2.61
CA ARG A 193 10.47 -0.57 -1.27
C ARG A 193 9.50 -0.09 -0.20
N ASN A 194 9.33 -0.91 0.85
CA ASN A 194 8.40 -0.67 1.96
C ASN A 194 6.94 -0.48 1.50
N ASP A 195 6.55 -1.08 0.37
CA ASP A 195 5.18 -1.09 -0.11
C ASP A 195 4.51 -2.42 0.27
N PRO A 196 3.59 -2.44 1.24
CA PRO A 196 2.95 -3.66 1.74
C PRO A 196 1.98 -4.29 0.73
N GLY A 197 1.81 -3.67 -0.44
CA GLY A 197 0.88 -4.08 -1.48
C GLY A 197 -0.47 -3.37 -1.40
N GLY A 198 -1.55 -4.10 -1.63
CA GLY A 198 -2.91 -3.60 -1.67
C GLY A 198 -3.77 -4.32 -2.69
N LEU A 199 -4.49 -3.58 -3.51
CA LEU A 199 -5.47 -4.12 -4.44
C LEU A 199 -4.83 -4.86 -5.62
N LEU A 200 -5.29 -6.08 -5.89
CA LEU A 200 -4.80 -6.92 -6.97
C LEU A 200 -4.94 -6.25 -8.34
N HIS A 201 -6.12 -5.68 -8.63
CA HIS A 201 -6.35 -5.00 -9.92
C HIS A 201 -5.43 -3.76 -10.06
N GLY A 202 -5.05 -3.12 -8.95
CA GLY A 202 -4.04 -2.06 -8.93
C GLY A 202 -2.68 -2.57 -9.41
N ALA A 203 -2.24 -3.75 -8.94
CA ALA A 203 -1.00 -4.38 -9.40
C ALA A 203 -1.07 -4.76 -10.88
N VAL A 204 -2.22 -5.28 -11.35
CA VAL A 204 -2.42 -5.61 -12.78
C VAL A 204 -2.32 -4.35 -13.64
N GLY A 205 -2.99 -3.26 -13.25
CA GLY A 205 -2.96 -2.01 -14.00
C GLY A 205 -1.59 -1.33 -14.02
N VAL A 206 -0.89 -1.31 -12.88
CA VAL A 206 0.49 -0.79 -12.83
C VAL A 206 1.42 -1.63 -13.70
N SER A 207 1.30 -2.95 -13.68
CA SER A 207 2.07 -3.82 -14.58
C SER A 207 1.74 -3.57 -16.05
N ALA A 208 0.46 -3.35 -16.38
CA ALA A 208 -0.02 -3.06 -17.74
C ALA A 208 0.55 -1.75 -18.30
N ALA A 209 0.90 -0.79 -17.45
CA ALA A 209 1.58 0.44 -17.90
C ALA A 209 2.94 0.13 -18.56
N PHE A 210 3.62 -0.93 -18.14
CA PHE A 210 4.99 -1.26 -18.55
C PHE A 210 5.09 -2.50 -19.42
N LEU A 211 4.10 -3.39 -19.40
CA LEU A 211 4.07 -4.63 -20.19
C LEU A 211 3.34 -4.45 -21.53
N PRO A 212 3.61 -5.33 -22.54
CA PRO A 212 2.81 -5.39 -23.74
C PRO A 212 1.35 -5.74 -23.41
N PRO A 213 0.39 -5.30 -24.24
CA PRO A 213 -1.01 -5.71 -24.09
C PRO A 213 -1.16 -7.23 -24.05
N LYS A 214 -2.08 -7.71 -23.21
CA LYS A 214 -2.39 -9.14 -23.02
C LYS A 214 -1.26 -9.97 -22.40
N ALA A 215 -0.15 -9.38 -21.95
CA ALA A 215 0.85 -10.11 -21.19
C ALA A 215 0.24 -10.66 -19.89
N LEU A 216 0.59 -11.90 -19.53
CA LEU A 216 0.19 -12.47 -18.24
C LEU A 216 0.89 -11.70 -17.11
N VAL A 217 0.12 -11.18 -16.15
CA VAL A 217 0.66 -10.47 -14.99
C VAL A 217 0.79 -11.41 -13.78
N VAL A 218 -0.26 -12.14 -13.49
CA VAL A 218 -0.32 -13.04 -12.33
C VAL A 218 -1.40 -14.10 -12.58
N SER A 219 -1.21 -15.27 -12.02
CA SER A 219 -2.28 -16.27 -11.90
C SER A 219 -2.59 -16.56 -10.44
N THR A 220 -3.82 -16.96 -10.18
CA THR A 220 -4.28 -17.43 -8.88
C THR A 220 -4.70 -18.87 -8.97
N ASP A 221 -4.47 -19.63 -7.90
CA ASP A 221 -4.96 -20.99 -7.73
C ASP A 221 -5.45 -21.19 -6.30
N GLY A 222 -6.64 -21.74 -6.17
CA GLY A 222 -7.30 -22.01 -4.91
C GLY A 222 -8.27 -23.19 -5.03
N ARG A 223 -8.94 -23.50 -3.91
CA ARG A 223 -9.83 -24.67 -3.86
C ARG A 223 -11.10 -24.50 -4.69
N ALA A 224 -11.66 -23.29 -4.73
CA ALA A 224 -12.84 -22.98 -5.52
C ALA A 224 -12.46 -22.71 -6.98
N GLU A 225 -13.31 -23.14 -7.93
CA GLU A 225 -13.02 -22.94 -9.37
C GLU A 225 -12.91 -21.48 -9.75
N ASP A 226 -13.71 -20.59 -9.17
CA ASP A 226 -13.67 -19.14 -9.38
C ASP A 226 -12.40 -18.47 -8.81
N SER A 227 -11.66 -19.18 -7.95
CA SER A 227 -10.38 -18.71 -7.41
C SER A 227 -9.19 -19.04 -8.32
N LYS A 228 -9.40 -19.84 -9.39
CA LYS A 228 -8.40 -20.14 -10.42
C LYS A 228 -8.53 -19.18 -11.58
N ARG A 229 -7.64 -18.21 -11.67
CA ARG A 229 -7.74 -17.18 -12.71
C ARG A 229 -6.37 -16.72 -13.18
N LYS A 230 -6.29 -16.34 -14.46
CA LYS A 230 -5.18 -15.61 -15.06
C LYS A 230 -5.57 -14.14 -15.22
N TYR A 231 -4.70 -13.25 -14.79
CA TYR A 231 -4.88 -11.80 -14.94
C TYR A 231 -3.88 -11.29 -15.96
N LEU A 232 -4.40 -10.66 -16.99
CA LEU A 232 -3.63 -10.16 -18.12
C LEU A 232 -3.50 -8.65 -18.06
N ALA A 233 -2.53 -8.09 -18.78
CA ALA A 233 -2.38 -6.66 -18.99
C ALA A 233 -3.47 -6.13 -19.93
N THR A 234 -4.75 -6.24 -19.54
CA THR A 234 -5.94 -5.82 -20.31
C THR A 234 -6.89 -5.01 -19.44
N PRO A 235 -7.65 -4.08 -20.03
CA PRO A 235 -8.64 -3.27 -19.31
C PRO A 235 -9.63 -4.10 -18.49
N GLU A 236 -10.06 -5.27 -19.01
CA GLU A 236 -11.01 -6.16 -18.35
C GLU A 236 -10.49 -6.67 -16.99
N ASP A 237 -9.16 -6.77 -16.83
CA ASP A 237 -8.53 -7.30 -15.62
C ASP A 237 -8.12 -6.22 -14.62
N TYR A 238 -7.94 -4.96 -15.03
CA TYR A 238 -7.55 -3.88 -14.11
C TYR A 238 -8.59 -2.78 -13.93
N LEU A 239 -9.58 -2.61 -14.83
CA LEU A 239 -10.66 -1.64 -14.63
C LEU A 239 -11.77 -2.27 -13.77
N ARG A 240 -12.02 -1.71 -12.60
CA ARG A 240 -13.17 -2.05 -11.76
C ARG A 240 -14.10 -0.84 -11.66
N GLY A 241 -15.20 -0.89 -12.42
CA GLY A 241 -16.22 0.16 -12.34
C GLY A 241 -15.80 1.54 -12.88
N SER A 242 -14.53 1.74 -13.24
CA SER A 242 -14.06 2.93 -13.92
C SER A 242 -14.34 2.83 -15.41
N ARG A 243 -14.81 3.94 -16.02
CA ARG A 243 -14.97 4.05 -17.47
C ARG A 243 -13.69 4.53 -18.16
N ASP A 244 -12.74 5.09 -17.39
CA ASP A 244 -11.54 5.72 -17.92
C ASP A 244 -10.34 4.77 -17.82
N ASP A 245 -9.81 4.40 -18.97
CA ASP A 245 -8.54 3.67 -19.07
C ASP A 245 -7.37 4.66 -19.07
N TYR A 246 -6.87 4.98 -17.88
CA TYR A 246 -5.74 5.90 -17.72
C TYR A 246 -4.45 5.39 -18.36
N ILE A 247 -4.27 4.06 -18.46
CA ILE A 247 -3.07 3.45 -19.04
C ILE A 247 -2.99 3.69 -20.54
N ARG A 248 -4.12 3.82 -21.22
CA ARG A 248 -4.18 4.13 -22.67
C ARG A 248 -3.45 5.42 -23.03
N ASN A 249 -3.41 6.40 -22.12
CA ASN A 249 -2.84 7.72 -22.35
C ASN A 249 -1.36 7.82 -21.94
N VAL A 250 -0.78 6.76 -21.40
CA VAL A 250 0.63 6.74 -21.01
C VAL A 250 1.48 6.67 -22.29
N PRO A 251 2.59 7.45 -22.39
CA PRO A 251 3.46 7.43 -23.57
C PRO A 251 3.93 6.01 -23.90
N ALA A 252 3.76 5.59 -25.16
CA ALA A 252 4.08 4.23 -25.58
C ALA A 252 5.55 3.85 -25.35
N SER A 253 6.47 4.82 -25.41
CA SER A 253 7.89 4.64 -25.15
C SER A 253 8.20 4.11 -23.74
N ILE A 254 7.29 4.31 -22.76
CA ILE A 254 7.50 3.78 -21.40
C ILE A 254 7.60 2.24 -21.38
N LYS A 255 7.02 1.57 -22.36
CA LYS A 255 7.07 0.10 -22.46
C LYS A 255 8.44 -0.43 -22.91
N THR A 256 9.31 0.44 -23.42
CA THR A 256 10.62 0.06 -23.98
C THR A 256 11.80 0.73 -23.29
N VAL A 257 11.57 1.78 -22.50
CA VAL A 257 12.62 2.44 -21.71
C VAL A 257 13.28 1.43 -20.78
N PRO A 258 14.63 1.36 -20.70
CA PRO A 258 15.34 0.60 -19.68
C PRO A 258 14.79 0.84 -18.28
N MET A 259 14.55 -0.23 -17.51
CA MET A 259 13.81 -0.12 -16.26
C MET A 259 14.43 -0.97 -15.16
N VAL A 260 14.51 -0.37 -13.98
CA VAL A 260 14.88 -1.04 -12.72
C VAL A 260 13.70 -1.00 -11.76
N VAL A 261 13.41 -2.11 -11.10
CA VAL A 261 12.44 -2.19 -10.00
C VAL A 261 13.20 -2.38 -8.69
N LEU A 262 12.97 -1.47 -7.74
CA LEU A 262 13.56 -1.59 -6.41
C LEU A 262 12.60 -2.30 -5.46
N VAL A 263 13.09 -3.32 -4.76
CA VAL A 263 12.34 -4.07 -3.74
C VAL A 263 13.17 -4.27 -2.47
N ASN A 264 12.49 -4.49 -1.36
CA ASN A 264 13.12 -4.90 -0.08
C ASN A 264 12.18 -5.80 0.74
N GLY A 265 12.59 -6.19 1.94
CA GLY A 265 11.78 -7.01 2.84
C GLY A 265 10.41 -6.42 3.23
N GLY A 266 10.18 -5.13 2.99
CA GLY A 266 8.89 -4.47 3.15
C GLY A 266 8.02 -4.46 1.90
N SER A 267 8.51 -4.94 0.75
CA SER A 267 7.74 -5.11 -0.48
C SER A 267 6.93 -6.39 -0.41
N ALA A 268 5.59 -6.30 -0.45
CA ALA A 268 4.72 -7.46 -0.22
C ALA A 268 3.51 -7.49 -1.18
N SER A 269 2.96 -8.70 -1.42
CA SER A 269 1.67 -8.90 -2.10
C SER A 269 1.61 -8.24 -3.50
N ALA A 270 0.82 -7.18 -3.70
CA ALA A 270 0.68 -6.46 -4.98
C ALA A 270 2.05 -5.96 -5.52
N SER A 271 2.94 -5.49 -4.65
CA SER A 271 4.31 -5.09 -5.05
C SER A 271 5.10 -6.27 -5.61
N GLU A 272 4.95 -7.45 -5.01
CA GLU A 272 5.60 -8.68 -5.46
C GLU A 272 5.01 -9.19 -6.80
N ILE A 273 3.70 -8.97 -7.01
CA ILE A 273 3.05 -9.26 -8.30
C ILE A 273 3.67 -8.39 -9.40
N VAL A 274 3.80 -7.07 -9.18
CA VAL A 274 4.41 -6.15 -10.16
C VAL A 274 5.87 -6.51 -10.41
N ALA A 275 6.67 -6.65 -9.36
CA ALA A 275 8.09 -6.99 -9.49
C ALA A 275 8.29 -8.34 -10.20
N GLY A 276 7.54 -9.38 -9.81
CA GLY A 276 7.61 -10.71 -10.41
C GLY A 276 7.16 -10.74 -11.87
N ALA A 277 6.10 -9.99 -12.22
CA ALA A 277 5.65 -9.88 -13.60
C ALA A 277 6.70 -9.20 -14.49
N LEU A 278 7.24 -8.08 -14.05
CA LEU A 278 8.27 -7.34 -14.80
C LEU A 278 9.58 -8.13 -14.92
N GLN A 279 9.96 -8.89 -13.89
CA GLN A 279 11.13 -9.76 -13.89
C GLN A 279 10.93 -10.94 -14.88
N ASP A 280 9.82 -11.68 -14.77
CA ASP A 280 9.58 -12.85 -15.59
C ASP A 280 9.47 -12.51 -17.08
N HIS A 281 8.89 -11.36 -17.43
CA HIS A 281 8.87 -10.84 -18.79
C HIS A 281 10.18 -10.19 -19.23
N LYS A 282 11.21 -10.18 -18.39
CA LYS A 282 12.50 -9.50 -18.65
C LYS A 282 12.30 -8.03 -19.04
N ARG A 283 11.23 -7.44 -18.53
CA ARG A 283 10.90 -6.03 -18.77
C ARG A 283 11.74 -5.09 -17.93
N ALA A 284 12.12 -5.53 -16.72
CA ALA A 284 12.94 -4.77 -15.81
C ALA A 284 13.93 -5.67 -15.06
N VAL A 285 15.03 -5.09 -14.63
CA VAL A 285 15.95 -5.69 -13.66
C VAL A 285 15.40 -5.40 -12.27
N VAL A 286 15.23 -6.42 -11.45
CA VAL A 286 14.82 -6.26 -10.05
C VAL A 286 16.07 -6.13 -9.18
N MET A 287 16.15 -5.07 -8.39
CA MET A 287 17.30 -4.75 -7.55
C MET A 287 16.88 -4.50 -6.10
N GLY A 288 17.73 -4.84 -5.16
CA GLY A 288 17.55 -4.62 -3.72
C GLY A 288 17.74 -5.87 -2.90
N THR A 289 16.91 -6.09 -1.88
CA THR A 289 16.91 -7.31 -1.07
C THR A 289 15.65 -8.13 -1.34
N GLN A 290 15.67 -9.41 -0.96
CA GLN A 290 14.52 -10.31 -1.14
C GLN A 290 13.25 -9.69 -0.54
N SER A 291 12.14 -9.80 -1.26
CA SER A 291 10.84 -9.28 -0.81
C SER A 291 10.20 -10.16 0.28
N PHE A 292 9.08 -9.73 0.82
CA PHE A 292 8.44 -10.32 2.01
C PHE A 292 7.97 -11.77 1.81
N GLY A 293 7.39 -12.10 0.65
CA GLY A 293 6.86 -13.43 0.38
C GLY A 293 5.38 -13.62 0.76
N LYS A 294 4.55 -12.59 0.57
CA LYS A 294 3.10 -12.69 0.73
C LYS A 294 2.44 -13.10 -0.58
N GLY A 295 2.34 -14.38 -0.83
CA GLY A 295 1.75 -14.96 -2.04
C GLY A 295 0.30 -15.44 -1.88
N SER A 296 -0.46 -14.89 -0.93
CA SER A 296 -1.85 -15.30 -0.64
C SER A 296 -2.87 -14.22 -1.03
N VAL A 297 -3.96 -14.66 -1.68
CA VAL A 297 -5.13 -13.83 -2.02
C VAL A 297 -6.03 -13.72 -0.81
N GLN A 298 -6.32 -12.49 -0.38
CA GLN A 298 -7.27 -12.22 0.69
C GLN A 298 -8.61 -11.78 0.07
N THR A 299 -9.66 -12.55 0.28
CA THR A 299 -11.03 -12.20 -0.11
C THR A 299 -11.76 -11.61 1.08
N ILE A 300 -12.43 -10.48 0.87
CA ILE A 300 -13.28 -9.86 1.87
C ILE A 300 -14.70 -10.33 1.64
N LEU A 301 -15.26 -11.02 2.62
CA LEU A 301 -16.63 -11.54 2.62
C LEU A 301 -17.46 -10.70 3.59
N PRO A 302 -18.27 -9.73 3.09
CA PRO A 302 -19.12 -8.91 3.95
C PRO A 302 -20.18 -9.75 4.67
N LEU A 303 -20.48 -9.40 5.90
CA LEU A 303 -21.50 -9.99 6.75
C LEU A 303 -22.63 -8.96 7.00
N ASN A 304 -23.81 -9.46 7.39
CA ASN A 304 -25.02 -8.63 7.55
C ASN A 304 -24.94 -7.53 8.63
N SER A 305 -23.90 -7.53 9.48
CA SER A 305 -23.71 -6.60 10.62
C SER A 305 -22.67 -5.50 10.39
N ASN A 306 -22.45 -5.07 9.15
CA ASN A 306 -21.34 -4.17 8.78
C ASN A 306 -19.94 -4.72 9.14
N ALA A 307 -19.86 -6.00 9.47
CA ALA A 307 -18.62 -6.73 9.69
C ALA A 307 -18.22 -7.50 8.43
N ALA A 308 -17.01 -8.06 8.41
CA ALA A 308 -16.58 -8.92 7.31
C ALA A 308 -15.63 -10.02 7.80
N ILE A 309 -15.45 -11.04 6.97
CA ILE A 309 -14.36 -11.99 7.10
C ILE A 309 -13.35 -11.69 6.02
N LYS A 310 -12.10 -11.50 6.40
CA LYS A 310 -10.95 -11.49 5.51
C LYS A 310 -10.39 -12.90 5.50
N LEU A 311 -10.47 -13.58 4.37
CA LEU A 311 -10.16 -15.00 4.25
C LEU A 311 -9.16 -15.26 3.13
N THR A 312 -8.16 -16.09 3.37
CA THR A 312 -7.25 -16.59 2.34
C THR A 312 -7.99 -17.60 1.45
N THR A 313 -8.16 -17.27 0.17
CA THR A 313 -8.93 -18.08 -0.78
C THR A 313 -8.10 -18.66 -1.91
N ALA A 314 -6.92 -18.11 -2.20
CA ALA A 314 -6.04 -18.59 -3.25
C ALA A 314 -4.57 -18.20 -2.98
N ARG A 315 -3.68 -18.70 -3.82
CA ARG A 315 -2.26 -18.32 -3.88
C ARG A 315 -1.95 -17.63 -5.20
N TYR A 316 -0.96 -16.72 -5.16
CA TYR A 316 -0.43 -16.04 -6.34
C TYR A 316 0.74 -16.79 -6.94
N PHE A 317 0.81 -16.76 -8.27
CA PHE A 317 1.93 -17.28 -9.06
C PHE A 317 2.34 -16.23 -10.09
N THR A 318 3.64 -16.04 -10.27
CA THR A 318 4.18 -15.16 -11.30
C THR A 318 3.90 -15.71 -12.70
N PRO A 319 4.13 -14.96 -13.79
CA PRO A 319 3.93 -15.46 -15.15
C PRO A 319 4.66 -16.76 -15.48
N SER A 320 5.83 -16.98 -14.92
CA SER A 320 6.59 -18.22 -15.08
C SER A 320 6.11 -19.38 -14.18
N GLY A 321 5.06 -19.16 -13.37
CA GLY A 321 4.50 -20.17 -12.48
C GLY A 321 5.23 -20.29 -11.12
N ARG A 322 6.12 -19.35 -10.77
CA ARG A 322 6.79 -19.32 -9.45
C ARG A 322 5.79 -18.93 -8.37
N SER A 323 5.79 -19.65 -7.26
CA SER A 323 5.02 -19.25 -6.07
C SER A 323 5.72 -18.11 -5.34
N ILE A 324 4.97 -17.08 -5.00
CA ILE A 324 5.44 -15.95 -4.17
C ILE A 324 5.40 -16.32 -2.68
N GLN A 325 4.48 -17.22 -2.27
CA GLN A 325 4.22 -17.53 -0.87
C GLN A 325 5.48 -18.05 -0.14
N ALA A 326 5.86 -17.34 0.92
CA ALA A 326 7.03 -17.59 1.77
C ALA A 326 8.39 -17.61 1.03
N LYS A 327 8.40 -17.22 -0.26
CA LYS A 327 9.62 -17.16 -1.10
C LYS A 327 9.94 -15.74 -1.52
N GLY A 328 8.92 -14.92 -1.73
CA GLY A 328 9.09 -13.56 -2.26
C GLY A 328 9.64 -13.54 -3.67
N ILE A 329 10.06 -12.35 -4.07
CA ILE A 329 10.80 -12.09 -5.29
C ILE A 329 12.28 -11.94 -4.92
N VAL A 330 13.10 -12.79 -5.46
CA VAL A 330 14.56 -12.69 -5.33
C VAL A 330 15.04 -11.67 -6.37
N PRO A 331 15.75 -10.61 -5.99
CA PRO A 331 16.25 -9.62 -6.93
C PRO A 331 17.32 -10.23 -7.86
N ASP A 332 17.40 -9.71 -9.08
CA ASP A 332 18.44 -10.06 -10.05
C ASP A 332 19.80 -9.50 -9.60
N ILE A 333 19.78 -8.33 -8.95
CA ILE A 333 20.94 -7.68 -8.36
C ILE A 333 20.68 -7.41 -6.88
N VAL A 334 21.42 -8.10 -6.02
CA VAL A 334 21.31 -7.91 -4.57
C VAL A 334 22.07 -6.64 -4.18
N VAL A 335 21.35 -5.71 -3.54
CA VAL A 335 21.92 -4.49 -2.98
C VAL A 335 21.34 -4.29 -1.59
N GLU A 336 22.20 -4.32 -0.58
CA GLU A 336 21.78 -4.02 0.79
C GLU A 336 21.50 -2.53 0.95
N GLU A 337 20.46 -2.21 1.71
CA GLU A 337 20.19 -0.82 2.10
C GLU A 337 21.23 -0.39 3.14
N THR A 338 22.20 0.41 2.72
CA THR A 338 23.05 1.12 3.68
C THR A 338 22.28 2.32 4.24
N PRO A 339 22.49 2.71 5.51
CA PRO A 339 21.96 3.96 6.04
C PRO A 339 22.45 5.13 5.18
N GLY A 340 21.64 5.61 4.21
CA GLY A 340 22.04 6.65 3.26
C GLY A 340 21.65 6.43 1.80
N GLY A 341 21.10 5.26 1.43
CA GLY A 341 20.57 4.97 0.09
C GLY A 341 21.47 4.12 -0.80
N ALA A 342 20.88 3.50 -1.81
CA ALA A 342 21.59 2.72 -2.82
C ALA A 342 22.60 3.57 -3.58
N SER A 343 23.80 3.03 -3.81
CA SER A 343 24.85 3.70 -4.59
C SER A 343 24.32 4.13 -5.96
N ARG A 344 24.44 5.42 -6.29
CA ARG A 344 24.05 6.00 -7.59
C ARG A 344 24.68 5.24 -8.76
N ASP A 345 25.88 4.77 -8.59
CA ASP A 345 26.67 4.12 -9.65
C ASP A 345 26.08 2.76 -10.05
N ARG A 346 25.62 1.94 -9.09
CA ARG A 346 24.96 0.65 -9.38
C ARG A 346 23.61 0.80 -10.05
N LEU A 347 22.84 1.84 -9.69
CA LEU A 347 21.58 2.15 -10.36
C LEU A 347 21.82 2.58 -11.81
N ARG A 348 22.85 3.37 -12.06
CA ARG A 348 23.23 3.83 -13.40
C ARG A 348 23.72 2.66 -14.25
N GLU A 349 24.57 1.81 -13.70
CA GLU A 349 25.09 0.61 -14.37
C GLU A 349 23.96 -0.35 -14.78
N ALA A 350 22.96 -0.57 -13.90
CA ALA A 350 21.78 -1.39 -14.21
C ALA A 350 20.87 -0.78 -15.29
N LEU A 351 20.78 0.56 -15.36
CA LEU A 351 20.02 1.27 -16.40
C LEU A 351 20.78 1.29 -17.74
N ASP A 352 22.11 1.44 -17.72
CA ASP A 352 22.94 1.49 -18.92
C ASP A 352 23.09 0.11 -19.58
N HIS A 353 23.05 -0.97 -18.79
CA HIS A 353 23.01 -2.35 -19.31
C HIS A 353 21.60 -2.84 -19.63
N GLY A 354 20.65 -1.95 -19.67
CA GLY A 354 19.25 -2.02 -19.92
C GLY A 354 18.68 -3.24 -20.59
N GLY A 355 18.17 -4.20 -19.82
CA GLY A 355 17.11 -5.12 -20.27
C GLY A 355 17.40 -6.09 -21.40
N LEU A 356 18.60 -6.12 -21.97
CA LEU A 356 19.02 -7.11 -22.95
C LEU A 356 19.80 -8.21 -22.25
N ALA A 357 19.18 -9.38 -22.19
CA ALA A 357 19.81 -10.60 -21.72
C ALA A 357 21.12 -10.83 -22.47
N HIS A 358 22.27 -10.63 -21.81
CA HIS A 358 23.47 -11.35 -22.16
C HIS A 358 23.44 -12.70 -21.41
N PRO A 359 23.35 -13.83 -22.11
CA PRO A 359 23.65 -15.12 -21.55
C PRO A 359 25.17 -15.24 -21.45
N GLY A 360 25.74 -15.02 -20.28
CA GLY A 360 27.18 -15.21 -20.14
C GLY A 360 27.78 -14.61 -18.88
N LEU A 361 27.26 -15.01 -17.70
CA LEU A 361 28.07 -15.04 -16.49
C LEU A 361 27.69 -16.31 -15.71
N ALA A 362 27.90 -17.44 -16.40
CA ALA A 362 28.05 -18.73 -15.75
C ALA A 362 29.53 -19.08 -15.85
N GLY A 363 30.16 -19.15 -14.68
CA GLY A 363 31.36 -19.94 -14.47
C GLY A 363 32.69 -19.32 -14.90
N GLU A 364 33.48 -19.00 -13.92
CA GLU A 364 34.75 -19.74 -13.73
C GLU A 364 35.33 -19.48 -12.33
N ASP A 365 35.44 -20.61 -11.65
CA ASP A 365 36.29 -20.82 -10.48
C ASP A 365 37.72 -20.38 -10.70
N ARG A 366 38.35 -19.94 -9.59
CA ARG A 366 39.72 -20.25 -9.14
C ARG A 366 40.28 -19.02 -8.37
N VAL A 367 40.74 -19.15 -7.24
CA VAL A 367 41.51 -19.93 -6.22
C VAL A 367 41.32 -19.21 -4.90
#